data_9b91f94309847feff8ce5787aea58717
#
_entry.id   9b91f94309847feff8ce5787aea58717
#
_cell.length_a   1.000
_cell.length_b   1.000
_cell.length_c   1.000
_cell.angle_alpha   90.00
_cell.angle_beta   90.00
_cell.angle_gamma   90.00
#
_symmetry.space_group_name_H-M   'P 1'
#
loop_
_entity.id
_entity.type
_entity.pdbx_description
1 polymer ?
#
loop_
_entity_poly.entity_id
_entity_poly.type
_entity_poly.pdbx_seq_one_letter_code
_entity_poly.pdbx_strand_id
1 'polypeptide(L)'
;AIALAGADAVVNIQHSQCTMIFDNEPRNKHIVDRMVKAVDDKFNLVIWPKSLENKDINDMIIAGKTQAQVASIIYSNTFSGLSALQQINSWKRI
;
A
#
# COMPACT_ATOMS: atom_id res chain seq x y z
N ALA A 1 -8.92 10.56 1.75
CA ALA A 1 -7.58 11.00 2.16
C ALA A 1 -6.57 9.87 1.99
N ILE A 2 -5.36 10.22 1.60
CA ILE A 2 -4.26 9.26 1.43
C ILE A 2 -3.19 9.58 2.46
N ALA A 3 -2.75 8.56 3.20
CA ALA A 3 -1.67 8.69 4.16
C ALA A 3 -0.48 7.83 3.73
N LEU A 4 0.69 8.44 3.64
CA LEU A 4 1.95 7.71 3.48
C LEU A 4 2.36 7.17 4.84
N ALA A 5 2.44 5.86 4.96
CA ALA A 5 2.77 5.22 6.22
C ALA A 5 4.27 5.13 6.41
N GLY A 6 4.82 6.08 7.14
CA GLY A 6 6.03 5.84 7.88
C GLY A 6 5.69 5.00 9.11
N ALA A 7 6.67 4.73 9.95
CA ALA A 7 6.51 3.81 11.08
C ALA A 7 5.36 4.18 12.02
N ASP A 8 5.11 5.47 12.25
CA ASP A 8 4.19 5.94 13.27
C ASP A 8 3.29 7.07 12.77
N ALA A 9 3.00 7.09 11.48
CA ALA A 9 2.31 8.22 10.85
C ALA A 9 0.79 8.11 10.87
N VAL A 10 0.23 7.31 11.77
CA VAL A 10 -1.22 7.21 11.88
C VAL A 10 -1.75 8.32 12.74
N VAL A 11 -2.48 9.22 12.14
CA VAL A 11 -3.08 10.36 12.79
C VAL A 11 -4.59 10.15 12.88
N ASN A 12 -5.22 10.99 13.62
CA ASN A 12 -6.62 11.05 13.90
C ASN A 12 -7.47 11.29 12.64
N ILE A 13 -7.67 10.26 11.83
CA ILE A 13 -8.48 10.32 10.61
C ILE A 13 -9.51 9.21 10.61
N GLN A 14 -10.60 9.41 9.89
CA GLN A 14 -11.59 8.35 9.72
C GLN A 14 -11.01 7.24 8.86
N HIS A 15 -10.84 6.06 9.46
CA HIS A 15 -10.18 4.92 8.84
C HIS A 15 -10.77 4.50 7.49
N SER A 16 -12.10 4.50 7.39
CA SER A 16 -12.78 4.10 6.16
C SER A 16 -12.57 5.07 4.99
N GLN A 17 -12.09 6.27 5.25
CA GLN A 17 -11.82 7.30 4.23
C GLN A 17 -10.34 7.45 3.93
N CYS A 18 -9.50 6.65 4.56
CA CYS A 18 -8.05 6.76 4.43
C CYS A 18 -7.46 5.55 3.75
N THR A 19 -6.54 5.80 2.83
CA THR A 19 -5.80 4.75 2.16
C THR A 19 -4.34 4.79 2.62
N MET A 20 -3.86 3.66 3.11
CA MET A 20 -2.47 3.52 3.54
C MET A 20 -1.63 3.02 2.39
N ILE A 21 -0.44 3.60 2.23
CA ILE A 21 0.51 3.23 1.18
C ILE A 21 1.84 2.89 1.84
N PHE A 22 2.28 1.66 1.67
CA PHE A 22 3.57 1.18 2.17
C PHE A 22 4.54 0.96 1.00
N ASP A 23 5.83 0.80 1.32
CA ASP A 23 6.82 0.46 0.32
C ASP A 23 6.51 -0.91 -0.31
N ASN A 24 6.88 -1.06 -1.58
CA ASN A 24 6.70 -2.32 -2.30
C ASN A 24 7.82 -3.30 -1.94
N GLU A 25 7.74 -3.86 -0.76
CA GLU A 25 8.71 -4.79 -0.21
C GLU A 25 8.04 -6.09 0.26
N PRO A 26 7.65 -6.98 -0.69
CA PRO A 26 6.91 -8.19 -0.34
C PRO A 26 7.68 -9.21 0.50
N ARG A 27 8.99 -9.05 0.61
CA ARG A 27 9.85 -9.90 1.45
C ARG A 27 10.13 -9.30 2.82
N ASN A 28 9.67 -8.08 3.08
CA ASN A 28 9.88 -7.41 4.36
C ASN A 28 8.73 -7.73 5.30
N LYS A 29 8.99 -8.58 6.28
CA LYS A 29 7.98 -9.01 7.25
C LYS A 29 7.36 -7.83 8.01
N HIS A 30 8.15 -6.82 8.37
CA HIS A 30 7.63 -5.65 9.08
C HIS A 30 6.62 -4.87 8.24
N ILE A 31 6.87 -4.74 6.95
CA ILE A 31 5.92 -4.10 6.03
C ILE A 31 4.64 -4.94 5.93
N VAL A 32 4.77 -6.25 5.73
CA VAL A 32 3.62 -7.15 5.64
C VAL A 32 2.78 -7.09 6.92
N ASP A 33 3.42 -7.14 8.09
CA ASP A 33 2.72 -7.07 9.38
C ASP A 33 1.95 -5.75 9.54
N ARG A 34 2.52 -4.65 9.10
CA ARG A 34 1.87 -3.34 9.14
C ARG A 34 0.71 -3.24 8.17
N MET A 35 0.83 -3.85 7.01
CA MET A 35 -0.26 -3.90 6.03
C MET A 35 -1.45 -4.67 6.61
N VAL A 36 -1.21 -5.82 7.22
CA VAL A 36 -2.26 -6.61 7.88
C VAL A 36 -2.92 -5.80 9.00
N LYS A 37 -2.11 -5.11 9.81
CA LYS A 37 -2.63 -4.27 10.89
C LYS A 37 -3.49 -3.13 10.35
N ALA A 38 -3.09 -2.50 9.26
CA ALA A 38 -3.86 -1.44 8.63
C ALA A 38 -5.24 -1.93 8.19
N VAL A 39 -5.31 -3.14 7.62
CA VAL A 39 -6.57 -3.77 7.24
C VAL A 39 -7.43 -4.04 8.48
N ASP A 40 -6.82 -4.56 9.53
CA ASP A 40 -7.50 -4.83 10.80
C ASP A 40 -8.06 -3.56 11.42
N ASP A 41 -7.34 -2.45 11.29
CA ASP A 41 -7.76 -1.12 11.75
C ASP A 41 -8.74 -0.42 10.79
N LYS A 42 -9.24 -1.11 9.78
CA LYS A 42 -10.28 -0.63 8.84
C LYS A 42 -9.79 0.41 7.83
N PHE A 43 -8.49 0.51 7.60
CA PHE A 43 -7.96 1.34 6.51
C PHE A 43 -8.15 0.66 5.16
N ASN A 44 -8.27 1.48 4.11
CA ASN A 44 -8.02 1.01 2.75
C ASN A 44 -6.51 0.86 2.56
N LEU A 45 -6.09 -0.06 1.71
CA LEU A 45 -4.69 -0.39 1.55
C LEU A 45 -4.33 -0.52 0.07
N VAL A 46 -3.25 0.11 -0.33
CA VAL A 46 -2.66 -0.13 -1.65
C VAL A 46 -1.77 -1.37 -1.56
N ILE A 47 -2.03 -2.34 -2.43
CA ILE A 47 -1.21 -3.54 -2.55
C ILE A 47 -0.66 -3.55 -3.97
N TRP A 48 0.64 -3.33 -4.11
CA TRP A 48 1.28 -3.14 -5.39
C TRP A 48 1.16 -4.39 -6.28
N PRO A 49 1.03 -4.20 -7.61
CA PRO A 49 1.02 -5.35 -8.53
C PRO A 49 2.33 -6.16 -8.43
N LYS A 50 2.24 -7.46 -8.59
CA LYS A 50 3.43 -8.33 -8.55
C LYS A 50 4.45 -8.00 -9.63
N SER A 51 4.00 -7.48 -10.76
CA SER A 51 4.85 -7.07 -11.87
C SER A 51 5.61 -5.77 -11.62
N LEU A 52 5.23 -5.01 -10.59
CA LEU A 52 5.86 -3.74 -10.28
C LEU A 52 7.16 -3.97 -9.52
N GLU A 53 8.27 -3.47 -10.06
CA GLU A 53 9.60 -3.63 -9.46
C GLU A 53 10.03 -2.45 -8.60
N ASN A 54 9.40 -1.29 -8.79
CA ASN A 54 9.74 -0.07 -8.05
C ASN A 54 9.37 -0.22 -6.59
N LYS A 55 10.27 0.22 -5.70
CA LYS A 55 10.14 0.05 -4.26
C LYS A 55 9.11 0.99 -3.63
N ASP A 56 9.06 2.23 -4.10
CA ASP A 56 8.18 3.27 -3.55
C ASP A 56 7.78 4.27 -4.64
N ILE A 57 6.93 5.23 -4.25
CA ILE A 57 6.45 6.25 -5.19
C ILE A 57 7.61 7.09 -5.74
N ASN A 58 8.55 7.45 -4.88
CA ASN A 58 9.71 8.25 -5.31
C ASN A 58 10.53 7.49 -6.36
N ASP A 59 10.75 6.21 -6.17
CA ASP A 59 11.45 5.35 -7.12
C ASP A 59 10.72 5.28 -8.46
N MET A 60 9.39 5.23 -8.43
CA MET A 60 8.56 5.24 -9.64
C MET A 60 8.74 6.54 -10.43
N ILE A 61 8.76 7.68 -9.74
CA ILE A 61 8.94 8.99 -10.37
C ILE A 61 10.34 9.10 -10.98
N ILE A 62 11.36 8.67 -10.25
CA ILE A 62 12.74 8.67 -10.76
C ILE A 62 12.87 7.77 -11.99
N ALA A 63 12.15 6.66 -12.02
CA ALA A 63 12.14 5.73 -13.16
C ALA A 63 11.39 6.27 -14.40
N GLY A 64 10.76 7.43 -14.27
CA GLY A 64 10.10 8.10 -15.39
C GLY A 64 8.58 8.01 -15.44
N LYS A 65 7.95 7.42 -14.41
CA LYS A 65 6.49 7.40 -14.34
C LYS A 65 5.94 8.79 -14.03
N THR A 66 4.84 9.15 -14.69
CA THR A 66 4.16 10.43 -14.43
C THR A 66 3.30 10.31 -13.16
N GLN A 67 2.92 11.45 -12.59
CA GLN A 67 1.98 11.47 -11.46
C GLN A 67 0.66 10.79 -11.81
N ALA A 68 0.17 10.99 -13.03
CA ALA A 68 -1.07 10.34 -13.49
C ALA A 68 -0.93 8.81 -13.54
N GLN A 69 0.23 8.30 -13.99
CA GLN A 69 0.50 6.86 -14.01
C GLN A 69 0.56 6.28 -12.60
N VAL A 70 1.23 6.94 -11.69
CA VAL A 70 1.31 6.52 -10.29
C VAL A 70 -0.08 6.53 -9.64
N ALA A 71 -0.85 7.59 -9.85
CA ALA A 71 -2.21 7.69 -9.33
C ALA A 71 -3.10 6.55 -9.86
N SER A 72 -2.99 6.22 -11.14
CA SER A 72 -3.73 5.12 -11.75
C SER A 72 -3.38 3.78 -11.11
N ILE A 73 -2.10 3.52 -10.85
CA ILE A 73 -1.65 2.30 -10.17
C ILE A 73 -2.24 2.24 -8.76
N ILE A 74 -2.22 3.34 -8.03
CA ILE A 74 -2.78 3.42 -6.68
C ILE A 74 -4.28 3.10 -6.70
N TYR A 75 -5.04 3.77 -7.54
CA TYR A 75 -6.49 3.55 -7.63
C TYR A 75 -6.85 2.12 -8.04
N SER A 76 -6.10 1.56 -8.98
CA SER A 76 -6.38 0.20 -9.47
C SER A 76 -6.01 -0.89 -8.48
N ASN A 77 -5.22 -0.56 -7.45
CA ASN A 77 -4.68 -1.53 -6.49
C ASN A 77 -5.01 -1.18 -5.04
N THR A 78 -6.11 -0.48 -4.82
CA THR A 78 -6.63 -0.17 -3.49
C THR A 78 -7.65 -1.22 -3.08
N PHE A 79 -7.41 -1.84 -1.94
CA PHE A 79 -8.23 -2.92 -1.39
C PHE A 79 -8.62 -2.63 0.05
N SER A 80 -9.64 -3.32 0.54
CA SER A 80 -10.08 -3.21 1.93
C SER A 80 -10.63 -4.53 2.44
N GLY A 81 -10.68 -4.70 3.76
CA GLY A 81 -11.28 -5.85 4.42
C GLY A 81 -10.69 -7.18 3.96
N LEU A 82 -11.54 -8.18 3.80
CA LEU A 82 -11.12 -9.54 3.42
C LEU A 82 -10.41 -9.57 2.07
N SER A 83 -10.84 -8.74 1.13
CA SER A 83 -10.22 -8.62 -0.18
C SER A 83 -8.75 -8.18 -0.06
N ALA A 84 -8.47 -7.23 0.83
CA ALA A 84 -7.10 -6.78 1.09
C ALA A 84 -6.25 -7.90 1.70
N LEU A 85 -6.79 -8.67 2.64
CA LEU A 85 -6.06 -9.80 3.23
C LEU A 85 -5.72 -10.85 2.19
N GLN A 86 -6.62 -11.15 1.28
CA GLN A 86 -6.37 -12.09 0.17
C GLN A 86 -5.26 -11.56 -0.75
N GLN A 87 -5.28 -10.28 -1.07
CA GLN A 87 -4.25 -9.67 -1.91
C GLN A 87 -2.88 -9.64 -1.24
N ILE A 88 -2.82 -9.39 0.06
CA ILE A 88 -1.57 -9.45 0.82
C ILE A 88 -0.98 -10.86 0.74
N ASN A 89 -1.79 -11.90 0.96
CA ASN A 89 -1.34 -13.28 0.87
C ASN A 89 -0.77 -13.62 -0.51
N SER A 90 -1.37 -13.08 -1.56
CA SER A 90 -0.89 -13.29 -2.92
C SER A 90 0.38 -12.50 -3.23
N TRP A 91 0.53 -11.32 -2.64
CA TRP A 91 1.63 -10.39 -2.91
C TRP A 91 2.89 -10.69 -2.10
N LYS A 92 2.74 -11.04 -0.83
CA LYS A 92 3.89 -11.28 0.07
C LYS A 92 4.73 -12.46 -0.38
N ARG A 93 6.04 -12.39 -0.10
CA ARG A 93 7.02 -13.42 -0.46
C ARG A 93 7.83 -13.87 0.76
N ILE A 94 7.14 -14.07 1.84
CA ILE A 94 7.73 -14.55 3.09
C ILE A 94 6.99 -15.80 3.58
#